data_0a4407f4a791c9663091865c14023dfa
#
_entry.id   0a4407f4a791c9663091865c14023dfa
#
_cell.length_a   1.000
_cell.length_b   1.000
_cell.length_c   1.000
_cell.angle_alpha   90.00
_cell.angle_beta   90.00
_cell.angle_gamma   90.00
#
_symmetry.space_group_name_H-M   'P 1'
#
loop_
_entity.id
_entity.type
_entity.pdbx_description
1 polymer ?
#
loop_
_entity_poly.entity_id
_entity_poly.type
_entity_poly.pdbx_seq_one_letter_code
_entity_poly.pdbx_strand_id
1 'polypeptide(L)'
;PALEVLAHRSLWAMVFFSGVLLCQGGFSGLKFVQINIKQIILLGASALMISVNWFSFIFAIQTNQAVQAAFGYYIFPLVAVSFGFVFKRERFSSAQSVAILFAAVAVAGLGVALRLVPSIALMIAITFGAYGLIKSFIRIGAVVSVTIETILIAPFSLGFLCYLYLSRSGGTYEASDLDILLLVLSGVITGGP
;
A
#
# COMPACT_ATOMS: atom_id res chain seq x y z
N PRO A 1 -7.91 -15.36 6.96
CA PRO A 1 -6.51 -14.97 7.27
C PRO A 1 -6.10 -13.69 6.53
N ALA A 2 -5.23 -12.87 7.15
CA ALA A 2 -4.85 -11.56 6.59
C ALA A 2 -4.21 -11.69 5.20
N LEU A 3 -3.40 -12.71 4.98
CA LEU A 3 -2.76 -12.98 3.69
C LEU A 3 -3.78 -13.35 2.59
N GLU A 4 -4.85 -14.04 2.93
CA GLU A 4 -5.91 -14.39 1.97
C GLU A 4 -6.68 -13.15 1.50
N VAL A 5 -7.04 -12.27 2.44
CA VAL A 5 -7.67 -10.97 2.11
C VAL A 5 -6.73 -10.12 1.26
N LEU A 6 -5.43 -10.09 1.59
CA LEU A 6 -4.42 -9.38 0.79
C LEU A 6 -4.32 -9.94 -0.63
N ALA A 7 -4.31 -11.28 -0.79
CA ALA A 7 -4.22 -11.92 -2.09
C ALA A 7 -5.45 -11.60 -2.97
N HIS A 8 -6.66 -11.71 -2.42
CA HIS A 8 -7.89 -11.31 -3.13
C HIS A 8 -7.86 -9.83 -3.50
N ARG A 9 -7.52 -8.95 -2.56
CA ARG A 9 -7.41 -7.51 -2.78
C ARG A 9 -6.46 -7.17 -3.93
N SER A 10 -5.28 -7.80 -3.96
CA SER A 10 -4.27 -7.58 -5.00
C SER A 10 -4.75 -8.03 -6.38
N LEU A 11 -5.42 -9.18 -6.47
CA LEU A 11 -5.96 -9.68 -7.74
C LEU A 11 -7.11 -8.83 -8.26
N TRP A 12 -8.06 -8.45 -7.40
CA TRP A 12 -9.16 -7.60 -7.82
C TRP A 12 -8.71 -6.18 -8.16
N ALA A 13 -7.68 -5.66 -7.45
CA ALA A 13 -7.04 -4.42 -7.83
C ALA A 13 -6.38 -4.52 -9.22
N MET A 14 -5.69 -5.63 -9.53
CA MET A 14 -5.12 -5.87 -10.86
C MET A 14 -6.20 -5.85 -11.94
N VAL A 15 -7.33 -6.54 -11.73
CA VAL A 15 -8.45 -6.57 -12.68
C VAL A 15 -9.01 -5.15 -12.89
N PHE A 16 -9.25 -4.43 -11.79
CA PHE A 16 -9.78 -3.07 -11.83
C PHE A 16 -8.86 -2.10 -12.59
N PHE A 17 -7.58 -2.02 -12.20
CA PHE A 17 -6.64 -1.10 -12.83
C PHE A 17 -6.33 -1.47 -14.27
N SER A 18 -6.32 -2.77 -14.61
CA SER A 18 -6.22 -3.22 -16.01
C SER A 18 -7.44 -2.77 -16.83
N GLY A 19 -8.64 -2.85 -16.27
CA GLY A 19 -9.86 -2.34 -16.89
C GLY A 19 -9.82 -0.83 -17.10
N VAL A 20 -9.40 -0.06 -16.08
CA VAL A 20 -9.22 1.40 -16.19
C VAL A 20 -8.21 1.74 -17.28
N LEU A 21 -7.09 1.03 -17.34
CA LEU A 21 -6.07 1.24 -18.36
C LEU A 21 -6.61 0.98 -19.76
N LEU A 22 -7.40 -0.07 -19.96
CA LEU A 22 -8.06 -0.39 -21.23
C LEU A 22 -9.04 0.72 -21.65
N CYS A 23 -9.82 1.25 -20.72
CA CYS A 23 -10.76 2.35 -20.96
C CYS A 23 -10.06 3.68 -21.31
N GLN A 24 -8.85 3.91 -20.80
CA GLN A 24 -8.05 5.12 -21.08
C GLN A 24 -7.27 5.09 -22.39
N GLY A 25 -7.54 4.14 -23.29
CA GLY A 25 -6.86 4.04 -24.59
C GLY A 25 -5.92 2.84 -24.70
N GLY A 26 -6.01 1.93 -23.76
CA GLY A 26 -5.30 0.64 -23.79
C GLY A 26 -3.78 0.75 -23.68
N PHE A 27 -3.11 -0.29 -24.16
CA PHE A 27 -1.65 -0.42 -24.12
C PHE A 27 -0.87 0.58 -25.01
N SER A 28 -1.55 1.47 -25.72
CA SER A 28 -0.88 2.54 -26.45
C SER A 28 -0.08 3.47 -25.53
N GLY A 29 -0.53 3.71 -24.31
CA GLY A 29 0.25 4.41 -23.28
C GLY A 29 1.51 3.65 -22.83
N LEU A 30 1.48 2.33 -22.84
CA LEU A 30 2.65 1.48 -22.51
C LEU A 30 3.73 1.51 -23.60
N LYS A 31 3.36 1.69 -24.88
CA LYS A 31 4.33 1.75 -25.99
C LYS A 31 5.26 2.96 -25.91
N PHE A 32 4.85 4.03 -25.25
CA PHE A 32 5.67 5.24 -25.06
C PHE A 32 6.49 5.20 -23.76
N VAL A 33 6.24 4.25 -22.88
CA VAL A 33 6.99 4.10 -21.64
C VAL A 33 8.22 3.23 -21.93
N GLN A 34 9.38 3.86 -22.07
CA GLN A 34 10.65 3.14 -22.09
C GLN A 34 10.93 2.59 -20.68
N ILE A 35 10.39 1.40 -20.38
CA ILE A 35 10.61 0.73 -19.10
C ILE A 35 12.02 0.13 -19.16
N ASN A 36 12.97 0.76 -18.48
CA ASN A 36 14.30 0.19 -18.28
C ASN A 36 14.34 -0.68 -17.00
N ILE A 37 15.36 -1.49 -16.87
CA ILE A 37 15.54 -2.40 -15.72
C ILE A 37 15.46 -1.67 -14.37
N LYS A 38 15.97 -0.43 -14.30
CA LYS A 38 15.91 0.39 -13.06
C LYS A 38 14.48 0.71 -12.67
N GLN A 39 13.62 1.01 -13.63
CA GLN A 39 12.20 1.27 -13.36
C GLN A 39 11.45 0.01 -12.94
N ILE A 40 11.79 -1.15 -13.52
CA ILE A 40 11.22 -2.44 -13.10
C ILE A 40 11.60 -2.75 -11.65
N ILE A 41 12.86 -2.53 -11.25
CA ILE A 41 13.31 -2.71 -9.87
C ILE A 41 12.57 -1.75 -8.93
N LEU A 42 12.41 -0.48 -9.30
CA LEU A 42 11.66 0.50 -8.49
C LEU A 42 10.18 0.11 -8.36
N LEU A 43 9.55 -0.37 -9.44
CA LEU A 43 8.17 -0.85 -9.42
C LEU A 43 8.04 -2.11 -8.55
N GLY A 44 8.98 -3.03 -8.62
CA GLY A 44 9.01 -4.20 -7.73
C GLY A 44 9.19 -3.82 -6.26
N ALA A 45 10.08 -2.87 -5.97
CA ALA A 45 10.28 -2.36 -4.62
C ALA A 45 9.02 -1.62 -4.10
N SER A 46 8.36 -0.79 -4.93
CA SER A 46 7.12 -0.13 -4.54
C SER A 46 5.98 -1.13 -4.32
N ALA A 47 5.86 -2.15 -5.18
CA ALA A 47 4.91 -3.23 -5.04
C ALA A 47 5.08 -3.99 -3.71
N LEU A 48 6.34 -4.27 -3.32
CA LEU A 48 6.64 -4.90 -2.04
C LEU A 48 6.24 -3.99 -0.87
N MET A 49 6.61 -2.70 -0.91
CA MET A 49 6.29 -1.76 0.18
C MET A 49 4.79 -1.60 0.38
N ILE A 50 4.03 -1.45 -0.71
CA ILE A 50 2.57 -1.32 -0.60
C ILE A 50 1.91 -2.64 -0.15
N SER A 51 2.43 -3.80 -0.55
CA SER A 51 1.92 -5.10 -0.09
C SER A 51 2.14 -5.30 1.41
N VAL A 52 3.32 -4.96 1.93
CA VAL A 52 3.61 -5.00 3.38
C VAL A 52 2.73 -4.01 4.13
N ASN A 53 2.50 -2.81 3.58
CA ASN A 53 1.60 -1.83 4.17
C ASN A 53 0.16 -2.37 4.28
N TRP A 54 -0.39 -2.89 3.19
CA TRP A 54 -1.74 -3.46 3.18
C TRP A 54 -1.87 -4.66 4.11
N PHE A 55 -0.87 -5.55 4.10
CA PHE A 55 -0.84 -6.67 5.05
C PHE A 55 -0.88 -6.18 6.49
N SER A 56 -0.03 -5.22 6.85
CA SER A 56 0.05 -4.67 8.21
C SER A 56 -1.27 -4.04 8.65
N PHE A 57 -1.95 -3.32 7.73
CA PHE A 57 -3.26 -2.73 7.98
C PHE A 57 -4.33 -3.81 8.19
N ILE A 58 -4.43 -4.79 7.27
CA ILE A 58 -5.41 -5.89 7.38
C ILE A 58 -5.17 -6.69 8.67
N PHE A 59 -3.91 -7.00 8.97
CA PHE A 59 -3.52 -7.70 10.19
C PHE A 59 -3.92 -6.92 11.45
N ALA A 60 -3.69 -5.61 11.47
CA ALA A 60 -4.10 -4.76 12.59
C ALA A 60 -5.62 -4.79 12.83
N ILE A 61 -6.41 -4.73 11.76
CA ILE A 61 -7.87 -4.81 11.86
C ILE A 61 -8.31 -6.18 12.40
N GLN A 62 -7.75 -7.27 11.86
CA GLN A 62 -8.12 -8.64 12.26
C GLN A 62 -7.67 -8.99 13.69
N THR A 63 -6.65 -8.31 14.23
CA THR A 63 -6.17 -8.49 15.60
C THR A 63 -6.71 -7.46 16.59
N ASN A 64 -7.80 -6.75 16.23
CA ASN A 64 -8.42 -5.69 17.04
C ASN A 64 -7.47 -4.53 17.40
N GLN A 65 -6.48 -4.27 16.57
CA GLN A 65 -5.51 -3.18 16.71
C GLN A 65 -5.76 -2.02 15.72
N ALA A 66 -7.03 -1.77 15.39
CA ALA A 66 -7.44 -0.73 14.44
C ALA A 66 -6.92 0.67 14.83
N VAL A 67 -6.81 0.95 16.13
CA VAL A 67 -6.26 2.21 16.65
C VAL A 67 -4.78 2.36 16.26
N GLN A 68 -3.99 1.28 16.31
CA GLN A 68 -2.60 1.31 15.83
C GLN A 68 -2.52 1.54 14.31
N ALA A 69 -3.42 0.93 13.55
CA ALA A 69 -3.48 1.16 12.10
C ALA A 69 -3.76 2.63 11.78
N ALA A 70 -4.77 3.22 12.43
CA ALA A 70 -5.09 4.64 12.29
C ALA A 70 -3.92 5.54 12.71
N PHE A 71 -3.27 5.21 13.83
CA PHE A 71 -2.13 5.96 14.33
C PHE A 71 -0.94 5.95 13.35
N GLY A 72 -0.74 4.85 12.60
CA GLY A 72 0.26 4.77 11.54
C GLY A 72 0.07 5.85 10.46
N TYR A 73 -1.16 6.14 10.08
CA TYR A 73 -1.45 7.21 9.12
C TYR A 73 -1.23 8.61 9.68
N TYR A 74 -1.33 8.82 10.99
CA TYR A 74 -0.91 10.08 11.62
C TYR A 74 0.61 10.24 11.66
N ILE A 75 1.36 9.15 11.81
CA ILE A 75 2.84 9.16 11.77
C ILE A 75 3.35 9.33 10.32
N PHE A 76 2.64 8.78 9.33
CA PHE A 76 3.09 8.73 7.93
C PHE A 76 3.58 10.08 7.37
N PRO A 77 2.90 11.24 7.54
CA PRO A 77 3.39 12.51 7.00
C PRO A 77 4.77 12.89 7.55
N LEU A 78 5.05 12.61 8.83
CA LEU A 78 6.35 12.86 9.45
C LEU A 78 7.44 11.97 8.85
N VAL A 79 7.12 10.69 8.59
CA VAL A 79 8.05 9.77 7.90
C VAL A 79 8.30 10.22 6.47
N ALA A 80 7.26 10.63 5.74
CA ALA A 80 7.39 11.11 4.37
C ALA A 80 8.28 12.36 4.28
N VAL A 81 8.09 13.32 5.19
CA VAL A 81 8.93 14.51 5.30
C VAL A 81 10.39 14.14 5.64
N SER A 82 10.58 13.22 6.59
CA SER A 82 11.91 12.72 6.96
C SER A 82 12.62 12.08 5.78
N PHE A 83 11.92 11.29 4.97
CA PHE A 83 12.46 10.69 3.76
C PHE A 83 12.78 11.74 2.68
N GLY A 84 11.94 12.76 2.50
CA GLY A 84 12.22 13.89 1.63
C GLY A 84 13.50 14.62 2.01
N PHE A 85 13.68 14.88 3.31
CA PHE A 85 14.89 15.51 3.85
C PHE A 85 16.15 14.64 3.62
N VAL A 86 16.10 13.36 3.99
CA VAL A 86 17.27 12.47 3.94
C VAL A 86 17.65 12.10 2.52
N PHE A 87 16.69 11.66 1.71
CA PHE A 87 16.96 11.05 0.39
C PHE A 87 16.92 12.06 -0.76
N LYS A 88 16.04 13.07 -0.67
CA LYS A 88 15.93 14.11 -1.71
C LYS A 88 16.68 15.38 -1.35
N ARG A 89 17.22 15.47 -0.11
CA ARG A 89 17.90 16.65 0.42
C ARG A 89 17.02 17.91 0.35
N GLU A 90 15.73 17.74 0.54
CA GLU A 90 14.78 18.84 0.58
C GLU A 90 15.12 19.78 1.75
N ARG A 91 15.06 21.09 1.50
CA ARG A 91 15.28 22.10 2.54
C ARG A 91 13.93 22.69 2.93
N PHE A 92 13.68 22.73 4.22
CA PHE A 92 12.45 23.31 4.76
C PHE A 92 12.67 24.77 5.16
N SER A 93 11.67 25.60 4.89
CA SER A 93 11.62 26.96 5.43
C SER A 93 11.43 26.91 6.95
N SER A 94 11.73 28.02 7.64
CA SER A 94 11.52 28.10 9.09
C SER A 94 10.07 27.81 9.48
N ALA A 95 9.10 28.31 8.71
CA ALA A 95 7.68 28.03 8.96
C ALA A 95 7.33 26.55 8.80
N GLN A 96 7.86 25.87 7.77
CA GLN A 96 7.67 24.44 7.58
C GLN A 96 8.31 23.63 8.73
N SER A 97 9.52 24.01 9.17
CA SER A 97 10.20 23.34 10.29
C SER A 97 9.39 23.45 11.59
N VAL A 98 8.81 24.60 11.86
CA VAL A 98 7.93 24.83 13.02
C VAL A 98 6.67 23.96 12.89
N ALA A 99 6.03 23.90 11.71
CA ALA A 99 4.85 23.06 11.49
C ALA A 99 5.15 21.57 11.69
N ILE A 100 6.31 21.09 11.18
CA ILE A 100 6.77 19.70 11.37
C ILE A 100 6.99 19.41 12.86
N LEU A 101 7.58 20.34 13.61
CA LEU A 101 7.79 20.19 15.04
C LEU A 101 6.46 20.08 15.79
N PHE A 102 5.47 20.95 15.49
CA PHE A 102 4.14 20.85 16.11
C PHE A 102 3.47 19.52 15.79
N ALA A 103 3.54 19.05 14.53
CA ALA A 103 3.00 17.76 14.15
C ALA A 103 3.69 16.61 14.91
N ALA A 104 5.01 16.64 15.05
CA ALA A 104 5.77 15.64 15.80
C ALA A 104 5.37 15.60 17.29
N VAL A 105 5.24 16.77 17.92
CA VAL A 105 4.80 16.88 19.33
C VAL A 105 3.37 16.35 19.49
N ALA A 106 2.46 16.70 18.57
CA ALA A 106 1.07 16.22 18.60
C ALA A 106 0.99 14.69 18.46
N VAL A 107 1.74 14.11 17.51
CA VAL A 107 1.80 12.65 17.30
C VAL A 107 2.41 11.95 18.51
N ALA A 108 3.50 12.47 19.07
CA ALA A 108 4.13 11.92 20.27
C ALA A 108 3.18 11.98 21.48
N GLY A 109 2.52 13.12 21.69
CA GLY A 109 1.52 13.29 22.75
C GLY A 109 0.35 12.31 22.62
N LEU A 110 -0.16 12.11 21.41
CA LEU A 110 -1.22 11.14 21.12
C LEU A 110 -0.76 9.70 21.43
N GLY A 111 0.45 9.33 21.02
CA GLY A 111 1.04 8.02 21.29
C GLY A 111 1.14 7.73 22.78
N VAL A 112 1.61 8.71 23.57
CA VAL A 112 1.68 8.60 25.04
C VAL A 112 0.27 8.50 25.66
N ALA A 113 -0.65 9.36 25.22
CA ALA A 113 -2.02 9.37 25.75
C ALA A 113 -2.76 8.05 25.51
N LEU A 114 -2.56 7.43 24.34
CA LEU A 114 -3.16 6.15 23.97
C LEU A 114 -2.42 4.94 24.52
N ARG A 115 -1.28 5.13 25.20
CA ARG A 115 -0.41 4.06 25.73
C ARG A 115 -0.10 2.98 24.69
N LEU A 116 0.08 3.36 23.44
CA LEU A 116 0.31 2.43 22.35
C LEU A 116 1.78 2.00 22.29
N VAL A 117 2.00 0.70 22.06
CA VAL A 117 3.29 0.21 21.55
C VAL A 117 3.25 0.35 20.03
N PRO A 118 3.92 1.32 19.40
CA PRO A 118 3.62 1.74 18.02
C PRO A 118 4.25 0.84 16.94
N SER A 119 4.40 -0.46 17.20
CA SER A 119 5.09 -1.38 16.28
C SER A 119 4.39 -1.48 14.91
N ILE A 120 3.09 -1.75 14.91
CA ILE A 120 2.29 -1.84 13.67
C ILE A 120 2.13 -0.45 13.05
N ALA A 121 1.91 0.59 13.87
CA ALA A 121 1.81 1.96 13.40
C ALA A 121 3.08 2.42 12.67
N LEU A 122 4.25 2.13 13.22
CA LEU A 122 5.54 2.43 12.57
C LEU A 122 5.73 1.63 11.29
N MET A 123 5.37 0.34 11.29
CA MET A 123 5.42 -0.49 10.08
C MET A 123 4.59 0.14 8.95
N ILE A 124 3.34 0.52 9.23
CA ILE A 124 2.45 1.18 8.27
C ILE A 124 3.05 2.51 7.80
N ALA A 125 3.51 3.37 8.72
CA ALA A 125 4.05 4.67 8.39
C ALA A 125 5.32 4.58 7.53
N ILE A 126 6.25 3.69 7.89
CA ILE A 126 7.53 3.52 7.18
C ILE A 126 7.31 2.90 5.81
N THR A 127 6.50 1.84 5.71
CA THR A 127 6.25 1.19 4.42
C THR A 127 5.50 2.10 3.45
N PHE A 128 4.53 2.86 3.93
CA PHE A 128 3.80 3.81 3.10
C PHE A 128 4.66 5.02 2.72
N GLY A 129 5.49 5.52 3.64
CA GLY A 129 6.48 6.57 3.35
C GLY A 129 7.52 6.12 2.33
N ALA A 130 8.06 4.90 2.47
CA ALA A 130 8.98 4.30 1.51
C ALA A 130 8.34 4.10 0.13
N TYR A 131 7.08 3.63 0.10
CA TYR A 131 6.30 3.56 -1.13
C TYR A 131 6.22 4.92 -1.82
N GLY A 132 5.79 5.97 -1.11
CA GLY A 132 5.71 7.33 -1.65
C GLY A 132 7.06 7.87 -2.13
N LEU A 133 8.14 7.60 -1.39
CA LEU A 133 9.49 7.97 -1.79
C LEU A 133 9.89 7.26 -3.10
N ILE A 134 9.71 5.95 -3.20
CA ILE A 134 10.03 5.17 -4.42
C ILE A 134 9.21 5.67 -5.59
N LYS A 135 7.89 5.90 -5.41
CA LYS A 135 7.00 6.45 -6.44
C LYS A 135 7.49 7.79 -6.97
N SER A 136 8.11 8.62 -6.17
CA SER A 136 8.65 9.91 -6.59
C SER A 136 9.83 9.81 -7.56
N PHE A 137 10.47 8.63 -7.66
CA PHE A 137 11.53 8.34 -8.65
C PHE A 137 11.01 7.64 -9.91
N ILE A 138 9.75 7.19 -9.90
CA ILE A 138 9.11 6.52 -11.03
C ILE A 138 8.50 7.59 -11.95
N ARG A 139 8.93 7.60 -13.21
CA ARG A 139 8.47 8.56 -14.23
C ARG A 139 7.40 7.93 -15.15
N ILE A 140 6.45 7.23 -14.54
CA ILE A 140 5.37 6.53 -15.23
C ILE A 140 4.04 7.02 -14.64
N GLY A 141 3.02 7.16 -15.48
CA GLY A 141 1.69 7.60 -15.03
C GLY A 141 1.15 6.70 -13.90
N ALA A 142 0.38 7.29 -12.98
CA ALA A 142 -0.06 6.60 -11.77
C ALA A 142 -0.83 5.30 -12.06
N VAL A 143 -1.79 5.32 -12.99
CA VAL A 143 -2.58 4.14 -13.36
C VAL A 143 -1.70 3.02 -13.91
N VAL A 144 -0.79 3.35 -14.84
CA VAL A 144 0.15 2.38 -15.42
C VAL A 144 1.07 1.79 -14.36
N SER A 145 1.61 2.64 -13.47
CA SER A 145 2.49 2.21 -12.40
C SER A 145 1.80 1.23 -11.45
N VAL A 146 0.58 1.55 -10.99
CA VAL A 146 -0.19 0.66 -10.09
C VAL A 146 -0.61 -0.63 -10.81
N THR A 147 -0.98 -0.56 -12.08
CA THR A 147 -1.29 -1.77 -12.88
C THR A 147 -0.07 -2.70 -12.93
N ILE A 148 1.12 -2.19 -13.20
CA ILE A 148 2.33 -3.02 -13.24
C ILE A 148 2.65 -3.60 -11.86
N GLU A 149 2.53 -2.81 -10.79
CA GLU A 149 2.74 -3.27 -9.42
C GLU A 149 1.80 -4.43 -9.06
N THR A 150 0.51 -4.29 -9.38
CA THR A 150 -0.47 -5.35 -9.11
C THR A 150 -0.23 -6.60 -9.97
N ILE A 151 0.19 -6.44 -11.23
CA ILE A 151 0.60 -7.57 -12.09
C ILE A 151 1.82 -8.30 -11.52
N LEU A 152 2.80 -7.58 -10.97
CA LEU A 152 3.99 -8.19 -10.34
C LEU A 152 3.64 -9.01 -9.08
N ILE A 153 2.62 -8.58 -8.32
CA ILE A 153 2.15 -9.28 -7.12
C ILE A 153 1.23 -10.47 -7.48
N ALA A 154 0.50 -10.38 -8.60
CA ALA A 154 -0.53 -11.34 -8.99
C ALA A 154 -0.07 -12.81 -8.98
N PRO A 155 1.10 -13.21 -9.52
CA PRO A 155 1.53 -14.60 -9.49
C PRO A 155 1.70 -15.16 -8.07
N PHE A 156 2.18 -14.34 -7.13
CA PHE A 156 2.29 -14.73 -5.73
C PHE A 156 0.92 -14.88 -5.08
N SER A 157 0.01 -13.95 -5.34
CA SER A 157 -1.37 -14.00 -4.85
C SER A 157 -2.13 -15.20 -5.40
N LEU A 158 -2.02 -15.46 -6.71
CA LEU A 158 -2.63 -16.63 -7.35
C LEU A 158 -2.06 -17.93 -6.78
N GLY A 159 -0.74 -18.04 -6.69
CA GLY A 159 -0.07 -19.23 -6.13
C GLY A 159 -0.52 -19.50 -4.69
N PHE A 160 -0.65 -18.46 -3.87
CA PHE A 160 -1.12 -18.59 -2.49
C PHE A 160 -2.59 -19.01 -2.41
N LEU A 161 -3.47 -18.41 -3.21
CA LEU A 161 -4.89 -18.81 -3.24
C LEU A 161 -5.08 -20.22 -3.79
N CYS A 162 -4.33 -20.63 -4.82
CA CYS A 162 -4.33 -22.01 -5.31
C CYS A 162 -3.89 -22.99 -4.21
N TYR A 163 -2.84 -22.65 -3.46
CA TYR A 163 -2.39 -23.46 -2.33
C TYR A 163 -3.49 -23.61 -1.27
N LEU A 164 -4.16 -22.51 -0.87
CA LEU A 164 -5.26 -22.54 0.09
C LEU A 164 -6.44 -23.39 -0.44
N TYR A 165 -6.75 -23.26 -1.72
CA TYR A 165 -7.80 -24.03 -2.36
C TYR A 165 -7.51 -25.54 -2.33
N LEU A 166 -6.31 -25.95 -2.71
CA LEU A 166 -5.89 -27.36 -2.73
C LEU A 166 -5.79 -27.96 -1.32
N SER A 167 -5.35 -27.17 -0.34
CA SER A 167 -5.22 -27.60 1.07
C SER A 167 -6.53 -27.52 1.86
N ARG A 168 -7.61 -27.00 1.26
CA ARG A 168 -8.92 -26.77 1.92
C ARG A 168 -8.82 -26.00 3.23
N SER A 169 -7.82 -25.08 3.34
CA SER A 169 -7.50 -24.36 4.58
C SER A 169 -7.87 -22.87 4.53
N GLY A 170 -8.49 -22.40 3.43
CA GLY A 170 -8.87 -21.01 3.25
C GLY A 170 -10.21 -20.66 3.92
N GLY A 171 -10.34 -19.44 4.44
CA GLY A 171 -11.60 -18.91 4.95
C GLY A 171 -12.67 -18.68 3.87
N THR A 172 -12.27 -18.64 2.61
CA THR A 172 -13.17 -18.48 1.46
C THR A 172 -14.12 -19.68 1.25
N TYR A 173 -13.80 -20.85 1.81
CA TYR A 173 -14.70 -22.02 1.76
C TYR A 173 -15.97 -21.86 2.60
N GLU A 174 -15.90 -21.09 3.67
CA GLU A 174 -17.01 -20.79 4.59
C GLU A 174 -17.58 -19.37 4.38
N ALA A 175 -17.06 -18.67 3.37
CA ALA A 175 -17.43 -17.28 3.11
C ALA A 175 -18.85 -17.19 2.56
N SER A 176 -19.62 -16.26 3.08
CA SER A 176 -20.93 -15.90 2.54
C SER A 176 -20.77 -15.12 1.21
N ASP A 177 -21.86 -15.06 0.42
CA ASP A 177 -21.88 -14.25 -0.81
C ASP A 177 -21.50 -12.78 -0.54
N LEU A 178 -21.86 -12.26 0.64
CA LEU A 178 -21.49 -10.91 1.08
C LEU A 178 -19.98 -10.79 1.29
N ASP A 179 -19.34 -11.79 1.90
CA ASP A 179 -17.89 -11.77 2.12
C ASP A 179 -17.13 -11.79 0.80
N ILE A 180 -17.60 -12.59 -0.16
CA ILE A 180 -17.03 -12.64 -1.51
C ILE A 180 -17.18 -11.28 -2.20
N LEU A 181 -18.36 -10.66 -2.13
CA LEU A 181 -18.61 -9.34 -2.68
C LEU A 181 -17.67 -8.28 -2.05
N LEU A 182 -17.50 -8.31 -0.73
CA LEU A 182 -16.60 -7.41 -0.01
C LEU A 182 -15.14 -7.61 -0.42
N LEU A 183 -14.71 -8.86 -0.65
CA LEU A 183 -13.37 -9.16 -1.16
C LEU A 183 -13.15 -8.58 -2.56
N VAL A 184 -14.13 -8.71 -3.45
CA VAL A 184 -14.09 -8.11 -4.80
C VAL A 184 -14.02 -6.58 -4.70
N LEU A 185 -14.92 -5.98 -3.92
CA LEU A 185 -14.97 -4.53 -3.72
C LEU A 185 -13.70 -3.97 -3.07
N SER A 186 -13.03 -4.75 -2.23
CA SER A 186 -11.78 -4.32 -1.58
C SER A 186 -10.70 -3.95 -2.60
N GLY A 187 -10.61 -4.66 -3.73
CA GLY A 187 -9.70 -4.34 -4.83
C GLY A 187 -10.05 -3.03 -5.52
N VAL A 188 -11.35 -2.77 -5.75
CA VAL A 188 -11.84 -1.54 -6.38
C VAL A 188 -11.63 -0.33 -5.46
N ILE A 189 -11.99 -0.45 -4.18
CA ILE A 189 -11.83 0.61 -3.17
C ILE A 189 -10.36 0.97 -2.96
N THR A 190 -9.45 0.02 -3.15
CA THR A 190 -8.00 0.29 -3.10
C THR A 190 -7.53 1.29 -4.14
N GLY A 191 -8.24 1.40 -5.26
CA GLY A 191 -7.96 2.35 -6.34
C GLY A 191 -8.59 3.72 -6.15
N GLY A 192 -9.42 3.90 -5.15
CA GLY A 192 -9.95 5.21 -4.77
C GLY A 192 -8.83 6.11 -4.20
N PRO A 193 -8.94 7.44 -4.38
CA PRO A 193 -7.94 8.39 -3.91
C PRO A 193 -7.81 8.39 -2.39
#